data_968e7bd3fd002747840fdc5ce75d385d
#
_entry.id   968e7bd3fd002747840fdc5ce75d385d
#
_cell.length_a   1.000
_cell.length_b   1.000
_cell.length_c   1.000
_cell.angle_alpha   90.00
_cell.angle_beta   90.00
_cell.angle_gamma   90.00
#
_symmetry.space_group_name_H-M   'P 1'
#
loop_
_entity.id
_entity.type
_entity.pdbx_description
1 polymer ?
#
loop_
_entity_poly.entity_id
_entity_poly.type
_entity_poly.pdbx_seq_one_letter_code
_entity_poly.pdbx_strand_id
1 'polypeptide(L)'
;MYKAFGIVSSSGRNIYVDGMQDYRPIGAFSFLGRYRVIDFPISNMTNSDIDRIQVYINNKPRSVVEHVGTGRHYNINSKSGKLQLLFSEHNNDNDIYNTDISCYLDNMESLSRMNHPYVVIAPSYMVYSIDFDQFLHTHIESGADVTLLYHAVDNAKEAYLTCNVLGLNRQKGVESIEPNHGNKKNQYVYMDTCVMKTELFISLIKEAKNLSSMYTLADILNDKCETLDIRGVAHKGFFASITDFPSYYAANMALLNYKSAQELFHDNWPIYTRTNDSCPTQYFNTADVKNSVISNGCQIEGTVENSVIGRGCVIKKGAVVRNSVVLAEATVGEGVHVENEVVDKWAKLVHKKEIVSQAEQPGYIRRNDTL
;
A
#
# COMPACT_ATOMS: atom_id res chain seq x y z
N MET A 1 -27.81 -7.35 3.68
CA MET A 1 -26.50 -6.71 3.70
C MET A 1 -25.76 -7.20 4.94
N TYR A 2 -24.69 -7.92 4.77
CA TYR A 2 -23.89 -8.42 5.88
C TYR A 2 -23.05 -7.26 6.45
N LYS A 3 -22.97 -7.17 7.78
CA LYS A 3 -22.24 -6.07 8.43
C LYS A 3 -20.83 -6.51 8.78
N ALA A 4 -19.84 -5.87 8.17
CA ALA A 4 -18.45 -6.01 8.52
C ALA A 4 -17.85 -4.66 8.94
N PHE A 5 -16.77 -4.67 9.69
CA PHE A 5 -15.90 -3.52 9.84
C PHE A 5 -14.55 -3.80 9.19
N GLY A 6 -13.87 -2.74 8.80
CA GLY A 6 -12.57 -2.81 8.13
C GLY A 6 -11.41 -2.57 9.07
N ILE A 7 -10.32 -3.27 8.86
CA ILE A 7 -9.02 -3.02 9.46
C ILE A 7 -8.02 -2.75 8.34
N VAL A 8 -7.37 -1.58 8.39
CA VAL A 8 -6.18 -1.31 7.59
C VAL A 8 -4.98 -1.53 8.49
N SER A 9 -4.26 -2.62 8.22
CA SER A 9 -3.13 -3.05 9.04
C SER A 9 -1.80 -2.50 8.51
N SER A 10 -0.90 -2.17 9.39
CA SER A 10 0.51 -2.07 9.04
C SER A 10 1.07 -3.47 8.77
N SER A 11 2.26 -3.56 8.15
CA SER A 11 2.89 -4.85 7.91
C SER A 11 3.07 -5.66 9.19
N GLY A 12 2.69 -6.92 9.15
CA GLY A 12 2.94 -7.87 10.25
C GLY A 12 4.39 -8.29 10.40
N ARG A 13 5.25 -7.98 9.42
CA ARG A 13 6.69 -8.28 9.42
C ARG A 13 7.50 -7.00 9.21
N ASN A 14 8.78 -7.09 9.55
CA ASN A 14 9.74 -6.00 9.33
C ASN A 14 9.97 -5.77 7.83
N ILE A 15 9.10 -4.99 7.21
CA ILE A 15 9.29 -4.45 5.88
C ILE A 15 9.95 -3.09 6.03
N TYR A 16 11.10 -2.91 5.38
CA TYR A 16 11.83 -1.66 5.42
C TYR A 16 12.22 -1.20 4.02
N VAL A 17 11.70 -0.03 3.64
CA VAL A 17 12.04 0.64 2.39
C VAL A 17 13.09 1.69 2.68
N ASP A 18 14.33 1.40 2.35
CA ASP A 18 15.50 2.22 2.67
C ASP A 18 15.32 3.68 2.24
N GLY A 19 15.77 4.59 3.08
CA GLY A 19 15.69 6.04 2.89
C GLY A 19 14.29 6.62 2.99
N MET A 20 13.30 6.09 2.28
CA MET A 20 11.94 6.62 2.27
C MET A 20 11.21 6.42 3.60
N GLN A 21 11.41 5.27 4.24
CA GLN A 21 10.74 4.93 5.50
C GLN A 21 11.37 5.65 6.70
N ASP A 22 12.52 6.31 6.52
CA ASP A 22 13.12 7.16 7.56
C ASP A 22 12.21 8.30 7.99
N TYR A 23 11.34 8.76 7.11
CA TYR A 23 10.47 9.92 7.34
C TYR A 23 9.00 9.59 7.54
N ARG A 24 8.53 8.41 7.09
CA ARG A 24 7.10 8.07 7.04
C ARG A 24 6.88 6.57 6.90
N PRO A 25 5.76 6.00 7.39
CA PRO A 25 5.42 4.60 7.13
C PRO A 25 5.02 4.40 5.66
N ILE A 26 5.07 3.15 5.17
CA ILE A 26 4.80 2.82 3.76
C ILE A 26 3.42 3.29 3.31
N GLY A 27 2.39 3.12 4.15
CA GLY A 27 1.05 3.62 3.85
C GLY A 27 0.98 5.11 3.51
N ALA A 28 1.94 5.91 3.98
CA ALA A 28 2.06 7.34 3.68
C ALA A 28 2.95 7.66 2.47
N PHE A 29 3.50 6.67 1.76
CA PHE A 29 4.27 6.92 0.54
C PHE A 29 3.38 7.53 -0.54
N SER A 30 3.92 8.53 -1.22
CA SER A 30 3.27 9.09 -2.41
C SER A 30 3.25 8.06 -3.53
N PHE A 31 2.11 7.91 -4.19
CA PHE A 31 1.92 6.94 -5.26
C PHE A 31 1.25 7.60 -6.45
N LEU A 32 1.76 7.35 -7.67
CA LEU A 32 1.31 8.02 -8.90
C LEU A 32 1.15 9.55 -8.76
N GLY A 33 2.10 10.19 -8.06
CA GLY A 33 2.15 11.62 -7.88
C GLY A 33 1.01 12.24 -7.05
N ARG A 34 -0.15 11.60 -6.99
CA ARG A 34 -1.38 12.12 -6.38
C ARG A 34 -1.79 11.40 -5.11
N TYR A 35 -1.73 10.07 -5.10
CA TYR A 35 -2.25 9.20 -4.04
C TYR A 35 -1.23 8.95 -2.93
N ARG A 36 -1.70 8.28 -1.87
CA ARG A 36 -0.91 7.55 -0.88
C ARG A 36 -1.26 6.08 -0.96
N VAL A 37 -0.35 5.21 -0.61
CA VAL A 37 -0.60 3.77 -0.64
C VAL A 37 -1.81 3.37 0.22
N ILE A 38 -1.99 4.01 1.36
CA ILE A 38 -3.12 3.78 2.28
C ILE A 38 -4.49 4.17 1.68
N ASP A 39 -4.52 5.01 0.65
CA ASP A 39 -5.77 5.43 0.01
C ASP A 39 -6.50 4.25 -0.65
N PHE A 40 -5.76 3.26 -1.14
CA PHE A 40 -6.31 2.10 -1.84
C PHE A 40 -7.15 1.19 -0.92
N PRO A 41 -6.61 0.63 0.19
CA PRO A 41 -7.42 -0.20 1.07
C PRO A 41 -8.59 0.57 1.70
N ILE A 42 -8.43 1.83 2.08
CA ILE A 42 -9.53 2.63 2.61
C ILE A 42 -10.61 2.85 1.56
N SER A 43 -10.25 3.20 0.32
CA SER A 43 -11.21 3.41 -0.77
C SER A 43 -11.95 2.13 -1.15
N ASN A 44 -11.25 1.00 -1.21
CA ASN A 44 -11.89 -0.30 -1.45
C ASN A 44 -12.93 -0.62 -0.36
N MET A 45 -12.61 -0.37 0.91
CA MET A 45 -13.55 -0.57 2.01
C MET A 45 -14.78 0.34 1.89
N THR A 46 -14.57 1.64 1.64
CA THR A 46 -15.68 2.59 1.56
C THR A 46 -16.55 2.38 0.32
N ASN A 47 -15.97 1.98 -0.81
CA ASN A 47 -16.73 1.60 -2.01
C ASN A 47 -17.53 0.30 -1.81
N SER A 48 -17.15 -0.54 -0.85
CA SER A 48 -17.85 -1.78 -0.47
C SER A 48 -18.80 -1.58 0.73
N ASP A 49 -19.24 -0.35 1.00
CA ASP A 49 -20.12 0.00 2.12
C ASP A 49 -19.58 -0.39 3.52
N ILE A 50 -18.29 -0.60 3.65
CA ILE A 50 -17.61 -0.76 4.94
C ILE A 50 -17.24 0.64 5.43
N ASP A 51 -18.12 1.23 6.24
CA ASP A 51 -17.98 2.62 6.71
C ASP A 51 -17.35 2.75 8.11
N ARG A 52 -17.14 1.62 8.82
CA ARG A 52 -16.39 1.57 10.08
C ARG A 52 -15.03 0.97 9.85
N ILE A 53 -14.01 1.81 9.88
CA ILE A 53 -12.64 1.44 9.52
C ILE A 53 -11.70 1.80 10.65
N GLN A 54 -10.89 0.85 11.08
CA GLN A 54 -9.79 1.03 12.01
C GLN A 54 -8.47 0.98 11.24
N VAL A 55 -7.66 2.02 11.36
CA VAL A 55 -6.34 2.11 10.73
C VAL A 55 -5.28 1.99 11.82
N TYR A 56 -4.50 0.94 11.77
CA TYR A 56 -3.46 0.64 12.74
C TYR A 56 -2.12 1.18 12.26
N ILE A 57 -1.42 1.92 13.11
CA ILE A 57 -0.17 2.61 12.79
C ILE A 57 0.86 2.30 13.86
N ASN A 58 1.93 1.60 13.48
CA ASN A 58 2.99 1.21 14.41
C ASN A 58 4.02 2.32 14.61
N ASN A 59 4.49 2.95 13.52
CA ASN A 59 5.63 3.87 13.56
C ASN A 59 5.34 5.16 12.78
N LYS A 60 6.00 6.27 13.16
CA LYS A 60 6.02 7.56 12.45
C LYS A 60 4.62 8.03 12.02
N PRO A 61 3.64 8.14 12.94
CA PRO A 61 2.22 8.30 12.62
C PRO A 61 1.89 9.63 11.93
N ARG A 62 2.68 10.67 12.15
CA ARG A 62 2.37 12.04 11.76
C ARG A 62 1.90 12.17 10.31
N SER A 63 2.61 11.57 9.37
CA SER A 63 2.30 11.70 7.94
C SER A 63 0.99 10.99 7.53
N VAL A 64 0.64 9.89 8.21
CA VAL A 64 -0.65 9.20 8.02
C VAL A 64 -1.77 10.03 8.65
N VAL A 65 -1.59 10.50 9.89
CA VAL A 65 -2.57 11.36 10.58
C VAL A 65 -2.88 12.61 9.78
N GLU A 66 -1.85 13.30 9.28
CA GLU A 66 -2.01 14.51 8.45
C GLU A 66 -2.76 14.21 7.13
N HIS A 67 -2.55 13.03 6.54
CA HIS A 67 -3.18 12.67 5.27
C HIS A 67 -4.61 12.17 5.46
N VAL A 68 -4.80 11.19 6.31
CA VAL A 68 -6.11 10.54 6.55
C VAL A 68 -7.06 11.47 7.31
N GLY A 69 -6.52 12.21 8.30
CA GLY A 69 -7.28 13.17 9.09
C GLY A 69 -8.53 12.55 9.71
N THR A 70 -9.68 13.13 9.45
CA THR A 70 -11.00 12.64 9.91
C THR A 70 -11.68 11.69 8.93
N GLY A 71 -11.03 11.32 7.83
CA GLY A 71 -11.58 10.43 6.81
C GLY A 71 -12.65 11.02 5.89
N ARG A 72 -12.94 12.31 5.99
CA ARG A 72 -14.03 12.96 5.21
C ARG A 72 -13.90 12.82 3.70
N HIS A 73 -12.67 12.80 3.19
CA HIS A 73 -12.42 12.69 1.76
C HIS A 73 -12.56 11.26 1.22
N TYR A 74 -12.73 10.24 2.07
CA TYR A 74 -12.98 8.87 1.66
C TYR A 74 -14.47 8.54 1.50
N ASN A 75 -15.35 9.53 1.43
CA ASN A 75 -16.79 9.34 1.27
C ASN A 75 -17.47 8.52 2.39
N ILE A 76 -16.89 8.54 3.60
CA ILE A 76 -17.46 7.84 4.75
C ILE A 76 -18.68 8.62 5.26
N ASN A 77 -19.80 7.92 5.41
CA ASN A 77 -21.01 8.51 5.97
C ASN A 77 -20.79 8.92 7.43
N SER A 78 -20.69 10.21 7.69
CA SER A 78 -20.38 10.75 9.01
C SER A 78 -21.43 10.48 10.10
N LYS A 79 -22.65 10.01 9.72
CA LYS A 79 -23.73 9.69 10.67
C LYS A 79 -23.62 8.25 11.17
N SER A 80 -23.23 7.30 10.33
CA SER A 80 -23.15 5.86 10.63
C SER A 80 -21.72 5.37 10.68
N GLY A 81 -20.85 5.93 9.86
CA GLY A 81 -19.47 5.51 9.66
C GLY A 81 -18.49 6.22 10.60
N LYS A 82 -17.34 5.61 10.77
CA LYS A 82 -16.21 6.18 11.53
C LYS A 82 -14.89 5.61 11.03
N LEU A 83 -13.97 6.51 10.66
CA LEU A 83 -12.57 6.13 10.50
C LEU A 83 -11.83 6.46 11.80
N GLN A 84 -11.16 5.47 12.36
CA GLN A 84 -10.43 5.58 13.62
C GLN A 84 -8.95 5.24 13.40
N LEU A 85 -8.08 6.16 13.77
CA LEU A 85 -6.63 5.93 13.79
C LEU A 85 -6.25 5.35 15.15
N LEU A 86 -5.58 4.21 15.14
CA LEU A 86 -5.15 3.47 16.33
C LEU A 86 -3.63 3.34 16.30
N PHE A 87 -3.01 3.58 17.42
CA PHE A 87 -1.55 3.61 17.56
C PHE A 87 -1.09 2.46 18.44
N SER A 88 0.11 1.94 18.19
CA SER A 88 0.77 1.08 19.16
C SER A 88 1.31 1.92 20.33
N GLU A 89 0.97 1.52 21.53
CA GLU A 89 1.44 2.18 22.76
C GLU A 89 2.85 1.68 23.15
N HIS A 90 3.16 0.45 22.77
CA HIS A 90 4.42 -0.21 23.09
C HIS A 90 5.32 -0.26 21.85
N ASN A 91 5.99 0.87 21.57
CA ASN A 91 7.03 0.89 20.56
C ASN A 91 8.30 0.27 21.17
N ASN A 92 8.51 -1.00 20.95
CA ASN A 92 9.73 -1.67 21.37
C ASN A 92 10.92 -1.14 20.56
N ASP A 93 12.07 -0.95 21.21
CA ASP A 93 13.33 -0.55 20.55
C ASP A 93 13.77 -1.58 19.48
N ASN A 94 13.30 -2.81 19.62
CA ASN A 94 13.52 -3.88 18.64
C ASN A 94 12.25 -4.11 17.81
N ASP A 95 12.34 -3.74 16.53
CA ASP A 95 11.24 -3.83 15.55
C ASP A 95 10.67 -5.25 15.36
N ILE A 96 11.38 -6.28 15.76
CA ILE A 96 10.92 -7.69 15.69
C ILE A 96 9.62 -7.90 16.50
N TYR A 97 9.44 -7.15 17.58
CA TYR A 97 8.26 -7.23 18.44
C TYR A 97 7.12 -6.28 18.03
N ASN A 98 7.35 -5.42 17.04
CA ASN A 98 6.35 -4.48 16.53
C ASN A 98 5.47 -5.14 15.45
N THR A 99 4.80 -6.26 15.82
CA THR A 99 3.94 -7.01 14.92
C THR A 99 2.53 -6.41 14.82
N ASP A 100 1.74 -6.86 13.86
CA ASP A 100 0.31 -6.54 13.75
C ASP A 100 -0.46 -7.05 14.98
N ILE A 101 -0.14 -8.26 15.47
CA ILE A 101 -0.73 -8.83 16.69
C ILE A 101 -0.46 -7.91 17.90
N SER A 102 0.76 -7.40 18.07
CA SER A 102 1.06 -6.50 19.18
C SER A 102 0.22 -5.23 19.10
N CYS A 103 0.07 -4.66 17.91
CA CYS A 103 -0.75 -3.46 17.69
C CYS A 103 -2.26 -3.71 17.95
N TYR A 104 -2.77 -4.89 17.58
CA TYR A 104 -4.15 -5.28 17.90
C TYR A 104 -4.36 -5.46 19.40
N LEU A 105 -3.39 -6.01 20.13
CA LEU A 105 -3.43 -6.19 21.58
C LEU A 105 -3.46 -4.87 22.32
N ASP A 106 -2.63 -3.91 21.92
CA ASP A 106 -2.61 -2.56 22.51
C ASP A 106 -3.98 -1.86 22.36
N ASN A 107 -4.71 -2.21 21.30
CA ASN A 107 -6.01 -1.63 20.96
C ASN A 107 -7.19 -2.58 21.20
N MET A 108 -7.04 -3.63 22.02
CA MET A 108 -8.05 -4.67 22.25
C MET A 108 -9.38 -4.11 22.73
N GLU A 109 -9.37 -3.03 23.51
CA GLU A 109 -10.60 -2.38 23.97
C GLU A 109 -11.42 -1.82 22.79
N SER A 110 -10.76 -1.17 21.83
CA SER A 110 -11.38 -0.66 20.60
C SER A 110 -11.94 -1.79 19.74
N LEU A 111 -11.21 -2.90 19.62
CA LEU A 111 -11.67 -4.10 18.90
C LEU A 111 -12.88 -4.73 19.57
N SER A 112 -12.86 -4.90 20.90
CA SER A 112 -13.95 -5.55 21.66
C SER A 112 -15.27 -4.75 21.63
N ARG A 113 -15.20 -3.45 21.35
CA ARG A 113 -16.37 -2.57 21.21
C ARG A 113 -17.01 -2.64 19.82
N MET A 114 -16.36 -3.33 18.85
CA MET A 114 -16.90 -3.46 17.49
C MET A 114 -18.04 -4.50 17.49
N ASN A 115 -19.24 -4.01 17.21
CA ASN A 115 -20.46 -4.83 17.22
C ASN A 115 -20.84 -5.31 15.80
N HIS A 116 -19.84 -5.81 15.05
CA HIS A 116 -19.96 -6.32 13.70
C HIS A 116 -19.60 -7.80 13.67
N PRO A 117 -20.39 -8.65 13.01
CA PRO A 117 -20.14 -10.09 13.00
C PRO A 117 -18.87 -10.49 12.25
N TYR A 118 -18.44 -9.68 11.26
CA TYR A 118 -17.29 -9.97 10.44
C TYR A 118 -16.27 -8.83 10.48
N VAL A 119 -15.01 -9.17 10.28
CA VAL A 119 -13.89 -8.25 10.07
C VAL A 119 -13.27 -8.52 8.71
N VAL A 120 -13.00 -7.45 7.97
CA VAL A 120 -12.19 -7.45 6.75
C VAL A 120 -10.87 -6.76 7.05
N ILE A 121 -9.76 -7.45 6.83
CA ILE A 121 -8.41 -6.95 7.09
C ILE A 121 -7.71 -6.75 5.75
N ALA A 122 -7.09 -5.60 5.55
CA ALA A 122 -6.29 -5.28 4.37
C ALA A 122 -5.00 -4.55 4.76
N PRO A 123 -3.86 -4.78 4.08
CA PRO A 123 -2.60 -4.16 4.41
C PRO A 123 -2.50 -2.72 3.90
N SER A 124 -1.74 -1.87 4.59
CA SER A 124 -1.45 -0.49 4.20
C SER A 124 -0.29 -0.34 3.22
N TYR A 125 0.31 -1.43 2.75
CA TYR A 125 1.50 -1.43 1.89
C TYR A 125 1.32 -2.14 0.55
N MET A 126 0.09 -2.56 0.24
CA MET A 126 -0.27 -3.17 -1.04
C MET A 126 -1.25 -2.29 -1.81
N VAL A 127 -1.12 -2.30 -3.14
CA VAL A 127 -1.95 -1.53 -4.06
C VAL A 127 -2.71 -2.48 -4.97
N TYR A 128 -4.03 -2.45 -4.88
CA TYR A 128 -4.96 -3.24 -5.67
C TYR A 128 -6.37 -2.66 -5.58
N SER A 129 -7.26 -3.11 -6.45
CA SER A 129 -8.69 -2.79 -6.43
C SER A 129 -9.49 -4.05 -6.17
N ILE A 130 -10.44 -4.02 -5.23
CA ILE A 130 -11.30 -5.14 -4.88
C ILE A 130 -12.64 -4.68 -4.33
N ASP A 131 -13.70 -5.40 -4.67
CA ASP A 131 -15.01 -5.32 -4.04
C ASP A 131 -15.04 -6.23 -2.80
N PHE A 132 -14.94 -5.63 -1.63
CA PHE A 132 -14.99 -6.34 -0.35
C PHE A 132 -16.39 -6.84 0.00
N ASP A 133 -17.47 -6.27 -0.54
CA ASP A 133 -18.82 -6.82 -0.33
C ASP A 133 -18.94 -8.18 -1.05
N GLN A 134 -18.47 -8.26 -2.29
CA GLN A 134 -18.42 -9.54 -3.02
C GLN A 134 -17.47 -10.55 -2.36
N PHE A 135 -16.34 -10.11 -1.82
CA PHE A 135 -15.39 -10.96 -1.10
C PHE A 135 -16.00 -11.51 0.19
N LEU A 136 -16.70 -10.68 0.97
CA LEU A 136 -17.45 -11.06 2.16
C LEU A 136 -18.58 -12.04 1.84
N HIS A 137 -19.35 -11.80 0.76
CA HIS A 137 -20.36 -12.72 0.28
C HIS A 137 -19.78 -14.11 -0.02
N THR A 138 -18.67 -14.15 -0.76
CA THR A 138 -17.98 -15.41 -1.08
C THR A 138 -17.57 -16.16 0.19
N HIS A 139 -17.06 -15.43 1.21
CA HIS A 139 -16.73 -16.03 2.50
C HIS A 139 -17.95 -16.66 3.18
N ILE A 140 -19.03 -15.94 3.27
CA ILE A 140 -20.26 -16.39 3.97
C ILE A 140 -20.88 -17.59 3.26
N GLU A 141 -20.99 -17.54 1.93
CA GLU A 141 -21.53 -18.65 1.13
C GLU A 141 -20.66 -19.90 1.19
N SER A 142 -19.34 -19.75 1.30
CA SER A 142 -18.43 -20.89 1.43
C SER A 142 -18.55 -21.61 2.77
N GLY A 143 -19.03 -20.92 3.82
CA GLY A 143 -19.09 -21.43 5.19
C GLY A 143 -17.71 -21.60 5.84
N ALA A 144 -16.64 -21.11 5.21
CA ALA A 144 -15.28 -21.17 5.74
C ALA A 144 -15.12 -20.37 7.05
N ASP A 145 -14.18 -20.76 7.89
CA ASP A 145 -13.81 -20.02 9.09
C ASP A 145 -13.04 -18.75 8.73
N VAL A 146 -12.12 -18.84 7.75
CA VAL A 146 -11.30 -17.74 7.25
C VAL A 146 -11.21 -17.82 5.72
N THR A 147 -11.30 -16.68 5.06
CA THR A 147 -11.03 -16.58 3.62
C THR A 147 -9.88 -15.61 3.38
N LEU A 148 -8.86 -16.08 2.65
CA LEU A 148 -7.65 -15.32 2.31
C LEU A 148 -7.70 -14.88 0.85
N LEU A 149 -7.26 -13.66 0.58
CA LEU A 149 -7.09 -13.16 -0.77
C LEU A 149 -5.67 -13.43 -1.26
N TYR A 150 -5.52 -13.96 -2.49
CA TYR A 150 -4.21 -14.19 -3.09
C TYR A 150 -4.14 -13.72 -4.54
N HIS A 151 -2.95 -13.38 -4.99
CA HIS A 151 -2.68 -13.08 -6.39
C HIS A 151 -1.72 -14.12 -6.99
N ALA A 152 -2.07 -14.67 -8.14
CA ALA A 152 -1.21 -15.60 -8.86
C ALA A 152 -0.16 -14.83 -9.65
N VAL A 153 1.11 -15.09 -9.39
CA VAL A 153 2.24 -14.45 -10.05
C VAL A 153 3.12 -15.47 -10.76
N ASP A 154 3.82 -15.04 -11.79
CA ASP A 154 4.74 -15.87 -12.60
C ASP A 154 6.20 -15.43 -12.49
N ASN A 155 6.51 -14.48 -11.61
CA ASN A 155 7.83 -13.90 -11.38
C ASN A 155 8.29 -13.95 -9.92
N ALA A 156 7.73 -14.87 -9.11
CA ALA A 156 8.00 -14.98 -7.68
C ALA A 156 9.45 -15.36 -7.31
N LYS A 157 10.28 -15.73 -8.28
CA LYS A 157 11.73 -15.95 -8.06
C LYS A 157 12.49 -14.64 -7.85
N GLU A 158 12.05 -13.57 -8.45
CA GLU A 158 12.74 -12.27 -8.50
C GLU A 158 11.97 -11.19 -7.76
N ALA A 159 10.63 -11.35 -7.67
CA ALA A 159 9.74 -10.39 -7.02
C ALA A 159 9.00 -11.04 -5.85
N TYR A 160 8.42 -10.20 -4.98
CA TYR A 160 7.61 -10.63 -3.82
C TYR A 160 8.36 -11.50 -2.81
N LEU A 161 9.69 -11.39 -2.72
CA LEU A 161 10.54 -12.22 -1.84
C LEU A 161 10.26 -12.01 -0.35
N THR A 162 9.70 -10.87 0.03
CA THR A 162 9.31 -10.53 1.41
C THR A 162 7.83 -10.83 1.71
N CYS A 163 7.07 -11.28 0.71
CA CYS A 163 5.68 -11.65 0.88
C CYS A 163 5.52 -13.11 1.30
N ASN A 164 4.38 -13.45 1.88
CA ASN A 164 3.99 -14.83 2.09
C ASN A 164 3.35 -15.40 0.82
N VAL A 165 3.44 -16.71 0.66
CA VAL A 165 2.79 -17.47 -0.40
C VAL A 165 1.91 -18.56 0.19
N LEU A 166 0.81 -18.88 -0.50
CA LEU A 166 -0.14 -19.90 -0.06
C LEU A 166 0.15 -21.24 -0.72
N GLY A 167 0.22 -22.31 0.09
CA GLY A 167 0.04 -23.67 -0.36
C GLY A 167 -1.45 -23.96 -0.48
N LEU A 168 -1.93 -24.22 -1.70
CA LEU A 168 -3.35 -24.48 -1.97
C LEU A 168 -3.57 -25.91 -2.43
N ASN A 169 -4.58 -26.58 -1.88
CA ASN A 169 -5.07 -27.85 -2.41
C ASN A 169 -5.97 -27.65 -3.64
N ARG A 170 -6.43 -28.75 -4.25
CA ARG A 170 -7.27 -28.73 -5.44
C ARG A 170 -8.64 -28.04 -5.24
N GLN A 171 -9.11 -27.96 -4.01
CA GLN A 171 -10.39 -27.34 -3.64
C GLN A 171 -10.22 -25.89 -3.13
N LYS A 172 -9.01 -25.32 -3.30
CA LYS A 172 -8.62 -23.98 -2.80
C LYS A 172 -8.60 -23.85 -1.27
N GLY A 173 -8.58 -24.96 -0.53
CA GLY A 173 -8.21 -24.96 0.88
C GLY A 173 -6.75 -24.59 1.05
N VAL A 174 -6.44 -23.75 2.04
CA VAL A 174 -5.07 -23.31 2.36
C VAL A 174 -4.42 -24.36 3.25
N GLU A 175 -3.31 -24.93 2.80
CA GLU A 175 -2.52 -25.92 3.53
C GLU A 175 -1.32 -25.30 4.25
N SER A 176 -0.78 -24.21 3.71
CA SER A 176 0.32 -23.47 4.35
C SER A 176 0.33 -21.99 3.94
N ILE A 177 0.92 -21.16 4.82
CA ILE A 177 1.23 -19.75 4.61
C ILE A 177 2.71 -19.58 4.93
N GLU A 178 3.57 -19.54 3.91
CA GLU A 178 5.01 -19.55 4.07
C GLU A 178 5.66 -18.33 3.42
N PRO A 179 6.83 -17.87 3.90
CA PRO A 179 7.60 -16.84 3.21
C PRO A 179 7.98 -17.27 1.79
N ASN A 180 7.94 -16.36 0.85
CA ASN A 180 8.46 -16.60 -0.49
C ASN A 180 10.01 -16.63 -0.47
N HIS A 181 10.58 -17.80 -0.64
CA HIS A 181 12.04 -17.99 -0.70
C HIS A 181 12.65 -17.89 -2.11
N GLY A 182 11.87 -17.46 -3.12
CA GLY A 182 12.33 -17.36 -4.51
C GLY A 182 12.60 -18.70 -5.20
N ASN A 183 12.12 -19.81 -4.65
CA ASN A 183 12.40 -21.14 -5.17
C ASN A 183 11.59 -21.52 -6.42
N LYS A 184 10.38 -20.98 -6.54
CA LYS A 184 9.43 -21.28 -7.63
C LYS A 184 9.05 -20.01 -8.38
N LYS A 185 8.93 -20.11 -9.71
CA LYS A 185 8.52 -19.00 -10.57
C LYS A 185 7.05 -18.64 -10.36
N ASN A 186 6.17 -19.65 -10.39
CA ASN A 186 4.74 -19.49 -10.24
C ASN A 186 4.34 -19.73 -8.79
N GLN A 187 3.74 -18.73 -8.15
CA GLN A 187 3.31 -18.78 -6.75
C GLN A 187 1.98 -18.06 -6.57
N TYR A 188 1.31 -18.37 -5.48
CA TYR A 188 0.11 -17.69 -4.99
C TYR A 188 0.50 -16.74 -3.85
N VAL A 189 0.78 -15.49 -4.18
CA VAL A 189 1.17 -14.48 -3.19
C VAL A 189 -0.02 -14.12 -2.31
N TYR A 190 0.11 -14.32 -1.01
CA TYR A 190 -0.89 -13.86 -0.04
C TYR A 190 -0.89 -12.34 0.02
N MET A 191 -2.06 -11.75 -0.14
CA MET A 191 -2.22 -10.30 -0.18
C MET A 191 -2.40 -9.68 1.22
N ASP A 192 -2.04 -10.40 2.28
CA ASP A 192 -2.29 -10.02 3.70
C ASP A 192 -3.72 -9.48 3.92
N THR A 193 -4.63 -9.99 3.11
CA THR A 193 -6.05 -9.60 3.09
C THR A 193 -6.90 -10.81 3.41
N CYS A 194 -7.73 -10.67 4.42
CA CYS A 194 -8.59 -11.77 4.85
C CYS A 194 -9.94 -11.27 5.40
N VAL A 195 -10.87 -12.20 5.46
CA VAL A 195 -12.17 -12.02 6.12
C VAL A 195 -12.45 -13.20 7.04
N MET A 196 -13.00 -12.93 8.22
CA MET A 196 -13.40 -13.91 9.21
C MET A 196 -14.43 -13.34 10.19
N LYS A 197 -15.00 -14.18 11.05
CA LYS A 197 -15.85 -13.71 12.16
C LYS A 197 -15.01 -12.91 13.17
N THR A 198 -15.59 -11.83 13.68
CA THR A 198 -14.93 -10.95 14.67
C THR A 198 -14.53 -11.70 15.94
N GLU A 199 -15.36 -12.62 16.41
CA GLU A 199 -15.07 -13.44 17.59
C GLU A 199 -13.86 -14.35 17.37
N LEU A 200 -13.77 -14.99 16.18
CA LEU A 200 -12.60 -15.79 15.79
C LEU A 200 -11.34 -14.95 15.75
N PHE A 201 -11.39 -13.77 15.12
CA PHE A 201 -10.25 -12.85 15.06
C PHE A 201 -9.73 -12.48 16.46
N ILE A 202 -10.61 -12.10 17.37
CA ILE A 202 -10.24 -11.77 18.75
C ILE A 202 -9.63 -12.98 19.48
N SER A 203 -10.15 -14.19 19.23
CA SER A 203 -9.62 -15.40 19.85
C SER A 203 -8.20 -15.73 19.33
N LEU A 204 -7.98 -15.58 18.01
CA LEU A 204 -6.67 -15.81 17.39
C LEU A 204 -5.60 -14.82 17.90
N ILE A 205 -5.95 -13.54 18.06
CA ILE A 205 -5.04 -12.54 18.64
C ILE A 205 -4.61 -12.92 20.07
N LYS A 206 -5.58 -13.36 20.91
CA LYS A 206 -5.29 -13.76 22.29
C LYS A 206 -4.45 -15.03 22.35
N GLU A 207 -4.70 -15.98 21.45
CA GLU A 207 -3.90 -17.20 21.33
C GLU A 207 -2.47 -16.90 20.88
N ALA A 208 -2.29 -16.11 19.82
CA ALA A 208 -0.98 -15.68 19.32
C ALA A 208 -0.12 -15.04 20.40
N LYS A 209 -0.70 -14.18 21.23
CA LYS A 209 -0.02 -13.56 22.40
C LYS A 209 0.60 -14.61 23.34
N ASN A 210 -0.11 -15.71 23.56
CA ASN A 210 0.33 -16.75 24.50
C ASN A 210 1.41 -17.66 23.88
N LEU A 211 1.50 -17.72 22.54
CA LEU A 211 2.48 -18.53 21.83
C LEU A 211 3.81 -17.78 21.66
N SER A 212 3.79 -16.57 21.14
CA SER A 212 5.01 -15.78 20.93
C SER A 212 4.70 -14.29 20.74
N SER A 213 5.56 -13.44 21.30
CA SER A 213 5.52 -11.98 21.07
C SER A 213 5.93 -11.57 19.64
N MET A 214 6.49 -12.48 18.84
CA MET A 214 6.90 -12.23 17.46
C MET A 214 5.87 -12.70 16.43
N TYR A 215 4.78 -13.32 16.87
CA TYR A 215 3.74 -13.81 15.97
C TYR A 215 3.04 -12.67 15.24
N THR A 216 2.79 -12.93 13.96
CA THR A 216 1.92 -12.15 13.11
C THR A 216 0.59 -12.88 12.91
N LEU A 217 -0.41 -12.19 12.34
CA LEU A 217 -1.67 -12.85 11.97
C LEU A 217 -1.46 -13.97 10.95
N ALA A 218 -0.51 -13.81 10.03
CA ALA A 218 -0.17 -14.87 9.07
C ALA A 218 0.41 -16.12 9.76
N ASP A 219 1.25 -15.95 10.79
CA ASP A 219 1.85 -17.07 11.52
C ASP A 219 0.79 -17.87 12.28
N ILE A 220 -0.12 -17.21 13.01
CA ILE A 220 -1.19 -17.93 13.73
C ILE A 220 -2.18 -18.59 12.75
N LEU A 221 -2.46 -17.98 11.61
CA LEU A 221 -3.31 -18.60 10.58
C LEU A 221 -2.63 -19.83 9.96
N ASN A 222 -1.31 -19.77 9.75
CA ASN A 222 -0.55 -20.94 9.27
C ASN A 222 -0.65 -22.12 10.24
N ASP A 223 -0.47 -21.86 11.54
CA ASP A 223 -0.59 -22.92 12.57
C ASP A 223 -2.00 -23.52 12.65
N LYS A 224 -3.01 -22.78 12.18
CA LYS A 224 -4.41 -23.21 12.18
C LYS A 224 -4.88 -23.85 10.87
N CYS A 225 -4.06 -23.96 9.84
CA CYS A 225 -4.46 -24.53 8.55
C CYS A 225 -5.04 -25.97 8.65
N GLU A 226 -4.61 -26.75 9.65
CA GLU A 226 -5.13 -28.11 9.86
C GLU A 226 -6.44 -28.15 10.67
N THR A 227 -6.76 -27.11 11.44
CA THR A 227 -7.88 -27.10 12.39
C THR A 227 -9.05 -26.21 11.99
N LEU A 228 -8.80 -25.18 11.16
CA LEU A 228 -9.78 -24.26 10.63
C LEU A 228 -9.99 -24.51 9.13
N ASP A 229 -11.21 -24.32 8.64
CA ASP A 229 -11.48 -24.26 7.20
C ASP A 229 -11.03 -22.91 6.66
N ILE A 230 -9.78 -22.86 6.16
CA ILE A 230 -9.18 -21.66 5.57
C ILE A 230 -9.17 -21.82 4.04
N ARG A 231 -9.81 -20.90 3.32
CA ARG A 231 -9.93 -20.95 1.86
C ARG A 231 -9.29 -19.75 1.19
N GLY A 232 -8.72 -19.99 0.00
CA GLY A 232 -8.13 -18.96 -0.85
C GLY A 232 -9.07 -18.49 -1.95
N VAL A 233 -9.18 -17.17 -2.12
CA VAL A 233 -9.88 -16.51 -3.25
C VAL A 233 -8.85 -15.79 -4.09
N ALA A 234 -8.92 -16.00 -5.42
CA ALA A 234 -7.98 -15.39 -6.35
C ALA A 234 -8.38 -13.95 -6.67
N HIS A 235 -7.48 -13.01 -6.47
CA HIS A 235 -7.58 -11.65 -6.96
C HIS A 235 -7.29 -11.60 -8.45
N LYS A 236 -7.97 -10.71 -9.17
CA LYS A 236 -7.74 -10.39 -10.59
C LYS A 236 -7.50 -8.90 -10.76
N GLY A 237 -6.69 -8.54 -11.75
CA GLY A 237 -6.34 -7.16 -12.04
C GLY A 237 -4.98 -6.76 -11.47
N PHE A 238 -4.70 -5.47 -11.45
CA PHE A 238 -3.41 -4.95 -11.01
C PHE A 238 -3.16 -5.25 -9.52
N PHE A 239 -1.96 -5.71 -9.22
CA PHE A 239 -1.48 -5.95 -7.85
C PHE A 239 -0.03 -5.52 -7.72
N ALA A 240 0.27 -4.76 -6.69
CA ALA A 240 1.64 -4.44 -6.29
C ALA A 240 1.79 -4.49 -4.76
N SER A 241 2.88 -5.09 -4.30
CA SER A 241 3.28 -5.09 -2.90
C SER A 241 4.54 -4.23 -2.75
N ILE A 242 4.47 -3.22 -1.89
CA ILE A 242 5.57 -2.29 -1.64
C ILE A 242 6.30 -2.76 -0.39
N THR A 243 7.35 -3.55 -0.59
CA THR A 243 8.11 -4.20 0.49
C THR A 243 9.58 -3.77 0.53
N ASP A 244 10.05 -3.17 -0.55
CA ASP A 244 11.37 -2.62 -0.71
C ASP A 244 11.37 -1.43 -1.69
N PHE A 245 12.52 -0.80 -1.88
CA PHE A 245 12.65 0.35 -2.74
C PHE A 245 12.43 0.01 -4.24
N PRO A 246 13.00 -1.09 -4.79
CA PRO A 246 12.71 -1.49 -6.16
C PRO A 246 11.23 -1.77 -6.43
N SER A 247 10.52 -2.42 -5.52
CA SER A 247 9.08 -2.69 -5.67
C SER A 247 8.23 -1.42 -5.68
N TYR A 248 8.59 -0.41 -4.86
CA TYR A 248 7.95 0.90 -4.90
C TYR A 248 8.14 1.59 -6.26
N TYR A 249 9.38 1.61 -6.76
CA TYR A 249 9.69 2.20 -8.06
C TYR A 249 8.94 1.46 -9.18
N ALA A 250 9.07 0.14 -9.24
CA ALA A 250 8.43 -0.70 -10.25
C ALA A 250 6.90 -0.56 -10.25
N ALA A 251 6.26 -0.47 -9.08
CA ALA A 251 4.81 -0.28 -8.98
C ALA A 251 4.33 1.05 -9.57
N ASN A 252 5.08 2.15 -9.37
CA ASN A 252 4.79 3.44 -9.99
C ASN A 252 4.97 3.38 -11.51
N MET A 253 6.08 2.79 -11.99
CA MET A 253 6.39 2.69 -13.42
C MET A 253 5.43 1.78 -14.18
N ALA A 254 4.98 0.68 -13.57
CA ALA A 254 4.02 -0.25 -14.18
C ALA A 254 2.68 0.42 -14.54
N LEU A 255 2.27 1.42 -13.76
CA LEU A 255 1.02 2.15 -13.97
C LEU A 255 1.12 3.30 -15.01
N LEU A 256 2.29 3.53 -15.59
CA LEU A 256 2.41 4.33 -16.80
C LEU A 256 1.82 3.60 -18.03
N ASN A 257 1.73 2.27 -17.97
CA ASN A 257 1.01 1.49 -18.96
C ASN A 257 -0.50 1.68 -18.75
N TYR A 258 -1.19 2.17 -19.79
CA TYR A 258 -2.62 2.46 -19.73
C TYR A 258 -3.49 1.23 -19.38
N LYS A 259 -3.13 0.05 -19.88
CA LYS A 259 -3.87 -1.19 -19.55
C LYS A 259 -3.76 -1.53 -18.07
N SER A 260 -2.56 -1.50 -17.52
CA SER A 260 -2.33 -1.73 -16.08
C SER A 260 -3.06 -0.69 -15.22
N ALA A 261 -3.06 0.57 -15.66
CA ALA A 261 -3.81 1.62 -14.98
C ALA A 261 -5.33 1.36 -15.01
N GLN A 262 -5.88 0.88 -16.12
CA GLN A 262 -7.30 0.52 -16.22
C GLN A 262 -7.69 -0.67 -15.33
N GLU A 263 -6.76 -1.59 -15.04
CA GLU A 263 -6.99 -2.70 -14.13
C GLU A 263 -7.07 -2.26 -12.66
N LEU A 264 -6.52 -1.12 -12.33
CA LEU A 264 -6.56 -0.53 -10.97
C LEU A 264 -7.66 0.53 -10.83
N PHE A 265 -7.81 1.39 -11.84
CA PHE A 265 -8.76 2.50 -11.85
C PHE A 265 -9.96 2.17 -12.74
N HIS A 266 -11.03 1.66 -12.12
CA HIS A 266 -12.26 1.33 -12.84
C HIS A 266 -13.24 2.50 -12.82
N ASP A 267 -14.07 2.65 -13.84
CA ASP A 267 -15.09 3.68 -13.96
C ASP A 267 -16.02 3.57 -12.77
N ASN A 268 -16.55 3.26 -12.08
CA ASN A 268 -17.43 3.19 -10.91
C ASN A 268 -16.72 2.79 -9.60
N TRP A 269 -15.39 2.78 -9.58
CA TRP A 269 -14.60 2.43 -8.40
C TRP A 269 -13.56 3.49 -8.07
N PRO A 270 -13.98 4.68 -7.58
CA PRO A 270 -13.08 5.80 -7.33
C PRO A 270 -12.09 5.48 -6.21
N ILE A 271 -10.84 5.82 -6.44
CA ILE A 271 -9.83 5.84 -5.37
C ILE A 271 -9.80 7.25 -4.80
N TYR A 272 -10.27 7.38 -3.57
CA TYR A 272 -10.31 8.65 -2.85
C TYR A 272 -8.94 9.01 -2.32
N THR A 273 -8.62 10.28 -2.30
CA THR A 273 -7.40 10.82 -1.72
C THR A 273 -7.61 12.24 -1.24
N ARG A 274 -6.76 12.70 -0.34
CA ARG A 274 -6.80 14.10 0.08
C ARG A 274 -6.46 15.02 -1.09
N THR A 275 -7.36 15.90 -1.41
CA THR A 275 -7.17 16.95 -2.42
C THR A 275 -6.53 18.20 -1.81
N ASN A 276 -5.88 19.00 -2.63
CA ASN A 276 -5.48 20.37 -2.30
C ASN A 276 -5.86 21.28 -3.47
N ASP A 277 -6.04 22.55 -3.18
CA ASP A 277 -6.41 23.58 -4.16
C ASP A 277 -5.18 24.14 -4.87
N SER A 278 -4.38 23.27 -5.48
CA SER A 278 -3.28 23.74 -6.36
C SER A 278 -3.80 24.05 -7.76
N CYS A 279 -3.17 25.02 -8.42
CA CYS A 279 -3.49 25.37 -9.79
C CYS A 279 -3.28 24.18 -10.75
N PRO A 280 -3.89 24.15 -11.93
CA PRO A 280 -3.54 23.21 -12.98
C PRO A 280 -2.06 23.30 -13.34
N THR A 281 -1.50 22.17 -13.81
CA THR A 281 -0.11 22.15 -14.30
C THR A 281 0.04 23.02 -15.52
N GLN A 282 1.09 23.81 -15.56
CA GLN A 282 1.45 24.67 -16.68
C GLN A 282 2.59 24.04 -17.49
N TYR A 283 2.36 23.91 -18.80
CA TYR A 283 3.34 23.48 -19.77
C TYR A 283 3.79 24.69 -20.58
N PHE A 284 5.09 24.97 -20.53
CA PHE A 284 5.68 26.09 -21.26
C PHE A 284 6.08 25.71 -22.70
N ASN A 285 6.45 26.66 -23.52
CA ASN A 285 6.74 26.42 -24.94
C ASN A 285 7.87 25.43 -25.21
N THR A 286 8.77 25.23 -24.26
CA THR A 286 9.91 24.29 -24.34
C THR A 286 9.61 22.93 -23.73
N ALA A 287 8.42 22.73 -23.19
CA ALA A 287 8.03 21.46 -22.55
C ALA A 287 7.84 20.35 -23.62
N ASP A 288 8.44 19.18 -23.38
CA ASP A 288 8.19 17.95 -24.15
C ASP A 288 7.84 16.83 -23.16
N VAL A 289 6.60 16.37 -23.20
CA VAL A 289 6.08 15.38 -22.23
C VAL A 289 5.57 14.17 -22.98
N LYS A 290 6.10 12.98 -22.64
CA LYS A 290 5.72 11.71 -23.27
C LYS A 290 5.51 10.63 -22.22
N ASN A 291 4.45 9.83 -22.38
CA ASN A 291 4.14 8.65 -21.57
C ASN A 291 4.37 8.86 -20.07
N SER A 292 3.83 9.96 -19.50
CA SER A 292 4.11 10.37 -18.13
C SER A 292 2.84 10.76 -17.39
N VAL A 293 2.82 10.56 -16.08
CA VAL A 293 1.77 11.01 -15.19
C VAL A 293 2.22 12.27 -14.46
N ILE A 294 1.54 13.38 -14.68
CA ILE A 294 1.88 14.68 -14.07
C ILE A 294 0.72 15.16 -13.20
N SER A 295 1.01 15.39 -11.94
CA SER A 295 0.03 15.92 -10.99
C SER A 295 -0.17 17.43 -11.12
N ASN A 296 -1.19 17.95 -10.48
CA ASN A 296 -1.53 19.39 -10.51
C ASN A 296 -0.46 20.26 -9.81
N GLY A 297 -0.44 21.55 -10.16
CA GLY A 297 0.45 22.56 -9.58
C GLY A 297 1.87 22.56 -10.15
N CYS A 298 2.20 21.74 -11.14
CA CYS A 298 3.54 21.66 -11.70
C CYS A 298 3.81 22.78 -12.71
N GLN A 299 5.08 23.11 -12.86
CA GLN A 299 5.62 23.99 -13.91
C GLN A 299 6.62 23.18 -14.75
N ILE A 300 6.29 22.94 -16.02
CA ILE A 300 7.07 22.08 -16.91
C ILE A 300 7.64 22.92 -18.06
N GLU A 301 8.93 23.15 -18.05
CA GLU A 301 9.70 23.80 -19.12
C GLU A 301 10.63 22.83 -19.85
N GLY A 302 10.96 21.71 -19.21
CA GLY A 302 11.90 20.68 -19.71
C GLY A 302 11.21 19.48 -20.34
N THR A 303 12.00 18.43 -20.59
CA THR A 303 11.56 17.14 -21.13
C THR A 303 11.21 16.18 -19.98
N VAL A 304 10.05 15.53 -20.06
CA VAL A 304 9.59 14.49 -19.11
C VAL A 304 9.14 13.27 -19.91
N GLU A 305 9.79 12.15 -19.72
CA GLU A 305 9.52 10.92 -20.45
C GLU A 305 9.45 9.71 -19.52
N ASN A 306 8.44 8.87 -19.70
CA ASN A 306 8.21 7.65 -18.91
C ASN A 306 8.35 7.91 -17.39
N SER A 307 7.74 8.97 -16.87
CA SER A 307 7.99 9.43 -15.52
C SER A 307 6.71 9.79 -14.76
N VAL A 308 6.78 9.74 -13.44
CA VAL A 308 5.70 10.15 -12.54
C VAL A 308 6.12 11.43 -11.83
N ILE A 309 5.38 12.52 -12.02
CA ILE A 309 5.68 13.83 -11.43
C ILE A 309 4.59 14.18 -10.39
N GLY A 310 5.03 14.33 -9.16
CA GLY A 310 4.20 14.73 -8.01
C GLY A 310 3.74 16.18 -8.07
N ARG A 311 2.86 16.55 -7.14
CA ARG A 311 2.26 17.89 -7.08
C ARG A 311 3.31 18.98 -6.86
N GLY A 312 3.12 20.14 -7.51
CA GLY A 312 3.92 21.33 -7.27
C GLY A 312 5.40 21.24 -7.70
N CYS A 313 5.76 20.24 -8.52
CA CYS A 313 7.11 20.09 -9.03
C CYS A 313 7.44 21.14 -10.08
N VAL A 314 8.72 21.54 -10.12
CA VAL A 314 9.24 22.48 -11.10
C VAL A 314 10.32 21.80 -11.92
N ILE A 315 10.08 21.64 -13.23
CA ILE A 315 11.06 21.11 -14.20
C ILE A 315 11.51 22.25 -15.10
N LYS A 316 12.73 22.75 -14.90
CA LYS A 316 13.24 23.92 -15.56
C LYS A 316 13.64 23.66 -17.01
N LYS A 317 13.85 24.75 -17.77
CA LYS A 317 14.24 24.72 -19.18
C LYS A 317 15.48 23.87 -19.40
N GLY A 318 15.44 23.01 -20.43
CA GLY A 318 16.52 22.10 -20.77
C GLY A 318 16.76 20.95 -19.78
N ALA A 319 16.01 20.87 -18.68
CA ALA A 319 16.03 19.71 -17.81
C ALA A 319 15.43 18.49 -18.52
N VAL A 320 15.97 17.30 -18.25
CA VAL A 320 15.49 16.02 -18.77
C VAL A 320 15.22 15.09 -17.61
N VAL A 321 13.98 14.59 -17.52
CA VAL A 321 13.56 13.61 -16.51
C VAL A 321 13.06 12.38 -17.25
N ARG A 322 13.74 11.24 -17.08
CA ARG A 322 13.40 9.98 -17.74
C ARG A 322 13.27 8.85 -16.71
N ASN A 323 12.35 7.95 -16.96
CA ASN A 323 12.17 6.73 -16.15
C ASN A 323 12.25 7.02 -14.64
N SER A 324 11.67 8.11 -14.16
CA SER A 324 11.89 8.59 -12.81
C SER A 324 10.58 8.91 -12.08
N VAL A 325 10.63 8.84 -10.76
CA VAL A 325 9.50 9.21 -9.89
C VAL A 325 9.89 10.44 -9.09
N VAL A 326 9.36 11.60 -9.43
CA VAL A 326 9.64 12.87 -8.76
C VAL A 326 8.47 13.19 -7.81
N LEU A 327 8.75 13.23 -6.51
CA LEU A 327 7.72 13.48 -5.49
C LEU A 327 7.47 14.97 -5.32
N ALA A 328 6.38 15.29 -4.62
CA ALA A 328 5.83 16.63 -4.52
C ALA A 328 6.85 17.70 -4.10
N GLU A 329 6.69 18.91 -4.68
CA GLU A 329 7.48 20.12 -4.38
C GLU A 329 8.98 20.00 -4.68
N ALA A 330 9.39 19.02 -5.47
CA ALA A 330 10.78 18.89 -5.91
C ALA A 330 11.06 19.82 -7.11
N THR A 331 12.31 20.25 -7.23
CA THR A 331 12.78 21.12 -8.31
C THR A 331 13.90 20.44 -9.07
N VAL A 332 13.75 20.29 -10.39
CA VAL A 332 14.82 19.89 -11.31
C VAL A 332 15.29 21.14 -12.04
N GLY A 333 16.52 21.55 -11.77
CA GLY A 333 17.14 22.77 -12.25
C GLY A 333 17.43 22.78 -13.74
N GLU A 334 17.83 23.92 -14.25
CA GLU A 334 18.10 24.14 -15.68
C GLU A 334 19.22 23.22 -16.20
N GLY A 335 18.92 22.49 -17.27
CA GLY A 335 19.86 21.56 -17.94
C GLY A 335 20.27 20.35 -17.09
N VAL A 336 19.54 20.01 -16.03
CA VAL A 336 19.81 18.82 -15.20
C VAL A 336 19.17 17.60 -15.87
N HIS A 337 19.94 16.52 -15.98
CA HIS A 337 19.48 15.21 -16.45
C HIS A 337 19.30 14.26 -15.27
N VAL A 338 18.08 13.73 -15.13
CA VAL A 338 17.67 12.78 -14.09
C VAL A 338 17.13 11.53 -14.78
N GLU A 339 17.69 10.36 -14.48
CA GLU A 339 17.23 9.10 -15.09
C GLU A 339 17.31 7.93 -14.12
N ASN A 340 16.24 7.12 -14.07
CA ASN A 340 16.08 5.98 -13.19
C ASN A 340 16.21 6.35 -11.69
N GLU A 341 15.58 7.46 -11.29
CA GLU A 341 15.70 8.01 -9.94
C GLU A 341 14.31 8.16 -9.26
N VAL A 342 14.30 8.01 -7.96
CA VAL A 342 13.21 8.50 -7.11
C VAL A 342 13.69 9.75 -6.38
N VAL A 343 13.16 10.90 -6.75
CA VAL A 343 13.45 12.20 -6.13
C VAL A 343 12.42 12.48 -5.05
N ASP A 344 12.82 12.50 -3.78
CA ASP A 344 11.89 12.71 -2.68
C ASP A 344 11.49 14.19 -2.53
N LYS A 345 10.50 14.46 -1.71
CA LYS A 345 9.85 15.76 -1.54
C LYS A 345 10.82 16.87 -1.18
N TRP A 346 10.59 18.04 -1.79
CA TRP A 346 11.37 19.25 -1.58
C TRP A 346 12.85 19.15 -1.95
N ALA A 347 13.29 18.09 -2.59
CA ALA A 347 14.65 18.01 -3.11
C ALA A 347 14.86 19.02 -4.24
N LYS A 348 16.05 19.59 -4.31
CA LYS A 348 16.45 20.58 -5.31
C LYS A 348 17.68 20.10 -6.07
N LEU A 349 17.51 19.78 -7.34
CA LEU A 349 18.59 19.31 -8.21
C LEU A 349 19.05 20.50 -9.05
N VAL A 350 19.99 21.28 -8.57
CA VAL A 350 20.40 22.56 -9.18
C VAL A 350 21.89 22.66 -9.45
N HIS A 351 22.74 21.92 -8.73
CA HIS A 351 24.19 21.98 -8.84
C HIS A 351 24.74 20.84 -9.67
N LYS A 352 24.24 19.62 -9.51
CA LYS A 352 24.69 18.43 -10.23
C LYS A 352 23.90 18.29 -11.53
N LYS A 353 24.61 18.29 -12.66
CA LYS A 353 23.97 18.29 -13.98
C LYS A 353 23.53 16.92 -14.46
N GLU A 354 24.09 15.84 -13.94
CA GLU A 354 23.78 14.47 -14.36
C GLU A 354 23.61 13.60 -13.13
N ILE A 355 22.44 13.01 -13.00
CA ILE A 355 22.04 12.14 -11.90
C ILE A 355 21.32 10.94 -12.55
N VAL A 356 22.10 9.90 -12.79
CA VAL A 356 21.66 8.73 -13.58
C VAL A 356 22.01 7.47 -12.83
N SER A 357 21.03 6.61 -12.60
CA SER A 357 21.21 5.28 -12.03
C SER A 357 20.86 4.18 -13.04
N GLN A 358 21.17 2.94 -12.71
CA GLN A 358 20.83 1.80 -13.56
C GLN A 358 19.35 1.46 -13.43
N ALA A 359 18.72 0.97 -14.50
CA ALA A 359 17.30 0.63 -14.50
C ALA A 359 16.94 -0.47 -13.48
N GLU A 360 17.85 -1.42 -13.27
CA GLU A 360 17.71 -2.53 -12.32
C GLU A 360 17.93 -2.10 -10.87
N GLN A 361 18.62 -0.96 -10.66
CA GLN A 361 18.93 -0.40 -9.35
C GLN A 361 18.66 1.10 -9.36
N PRO A 362 17.39 1.52 -9.29
CA PRO A 362 17.01 2.93 -9.28
C PRO A 362 17.62 3.65 -8.09
N GLY A 363 18.04 4.88 -8.31
CA GLY A 363 18.64 5.72 -7.28
C GLY A 363 17.60 6.41 -6.40
N TYR A 364 18.03 6.87 -5.24
CA TYR A 364 17.18 7.61 -4.31
C TYR A 364 17.84 8.92 -3.88
N ILE A 365 17.15 10.00 -4.14
CA ILE A 365 17.51 11.35 -3.67
C ILE A 365 16.64 11.69 -2.48
N ARG A 366 17.28 11.96 -1.35
CA ARG A 366 16.60 12.13 -0.07
C ARG A 366 15.75 13.41 -0.02
N ARG A 367 14.81 13.40 0.87
CA ARG A 367 13.97 14.54 1.18
C ARG A 367 14.79 15.76 1.59
N ASN A 368 14.45 16.93 1.03
CA ASN A 368 15.12 18.22 1.24
C ASN A 368 16.58 18.29 0.77
N ASP A 369 17.13 17.29 0.10
CA ASP A 369 18.48 17.35 -0.45
C ASP A 369 18.59 18.47 -1.50
N THR A 370 19.77 19.08 -1.53
CA THR A 370 20.12 20.05 -2.57
C THR A 370 21.41 19.57 -3.24
N LEU A 371 21.30 19.09 -4.48
CA LEU A 371 22.38 18.51 -5.29
C LEU A 371 22.74 19.40 -6.47
#